data_b979f112df76356e88562638b09cf8f9
#
_entry.id   b979f112df76356e88562638b09cf8f9
#
_cell.length_a   1.000
_cell.length_b   1.000
_cell.length_c   1.000
_cell.angle_alpha   90.00
_cell.angle_beta   90.00
_cell.angle_gamma   90.00
#
_symmetry.space_group_name_H-M   'P 1'
#
loop_
_entity.id
_entity.type
_entity.pdbx_description
1 polymer ?
#
loop_
_entity_poly.entity_id
_entity_poly.type
_entity_poly.pdbx_seq_one_letter_code
_entity_poly.pdbx_strand_id
1 'polypeptide(L)'
;MFTTPKAPYIDQNNRYIVPLRSINDLLGGQTTFNPTSNTATIKFGTHKVEFKMNSSEIVADSSTSVMDTVPVFYKNAMFVPLGVLTKHLDIHQEWDQKNKLYSLSGKELMKIPMMENVEDLDHFREQVDNENAFQLLSYKLAIGEKIHLDITAKNTTGKKISEGIEDLNTTFIFSDNSTAGENRNRKRPSIDKDELVTREYDIDYVKTIVNKKIIKNELSYVLFKGRTLKP
;
A
#
# COMPACT_ATOMS: atom_id res chain seq x y z
N MET A 1 0.64 -1.19 7.74
CA MET A 1 -0.61 -0.90 6.99
C MET A 1 -0.27 -0.13 5.73
N PHE A 2 -1.12 -0.20 4.69
CA PHE A 2 -0.86 0.45 3.41
C PHE A 2 -2.08 1.17 2.91
N THR A 3 -1.86 2.24 2.14
CA THR A 3 -2.89 2.84 1.28
C THR A 3 -2.34 3.07 -0.12
N THR A 4 -3.23 3.19 -1.09
CA THR A 4 -2.89 3.38 -2.50
C THR A 4 -3.45 4.71 -3.00
N PRO A 5 -2.86 5.31 -4.05
CA PRO A 5 -3.29 6.59 -4.62
C PRO A 5 -4.77 6.63 -5.02
N LYS A 6 -5.32 5.46 -5.30
CA LYS A 6 -6.74 5.27 -5.62
C LYS A 6 -7.31 4.28 -4.64
N ALA A 7 -8.21 4.76 -3.77
CA ALA A 7 -8.75 3.96 -2.69
C ALA A 7 -9.44 2.70 -3.21
N PRO A 8 -9.16 1.53 -2.63
CA PRO A 8 -9.99 0.35 -2.77
C PRO A 8 -11.42 0.64 -2.28
N TYR A 9 -12.37 -0.14 -2.76
CA TYR A 9 -13.76 -0.02 -2.32
C TYR A 9 -14.46 -1.38 -2.28
N ILE A 10 -15.56 -1.45 -1.54
CA ILE A 10 -16.45 -2.61 -1.53
C ILE A 10 -17.59 -2.33 -2.52
N ASP A 11 -17.80 -3.21 -3.48
CA ASP A 11 -18.87 -3.08 -4.44
C ASP A 11 -20.22 -3.59 -3.89
N GLN A 12 -21.28 -3.44 -4.68
CA GLN A 12 -22.64 -3.86 -4.31
C GLN A 12 -22.81 -5.37 -4.08
N ASN A 13 -21.84 -6.17 -4.51
CA ASN A 13 -21.81 -7.63 -4.31
C ASN A 13 -20.83 -8.03 -3.19
N ASN A 14 -20.45 -7.09 -2.31
CA ASN A 14 -19.51 -7.28 -1.20
C ASN A 14 -18.12 -7.76 -1.61
N ARG A 15 -17.68 -7.43 -2.83
CA ARG A 15 -16.30 -7.70 -3.27
C ARG A 15 -15.40 -6.53 -2.95
N TYR A 16 -14.22 -6.82 -2.44
CA TYR A 16 -13.18 -5.81 -2.23
C TYR A 16 -12.43 -5.58 -3.54
N ILE A 17 -12.65 -4.41 -4.13
CA ILE A 17 -12.14 -4.02 -5.44
C ILE A 17 -10.93 -3.14 -5.25
N VAL A 18 -9.81 -3.52 -5.85
CA VAL A 18 -8.48 -2.90 -5.61
C VAL A 18 -7.85 -2.40 -6.90
N PRO A 19 -7.04 -1.32 -6.85
CA PRO A 19 -6.28 -0.85 -8.00
C PRO A 19 -5.15 -1.83 -8.32
N LEU A 20 -5.26 -2.51 -9.45
CA LEU A 20 -4.41 -3.63 -9.86
C LEU A 20 -2.91 -3.32 -9.75
N ARG A 21 -2.44 -2.23 -10.36
CA ARG A 21 -1.01 -1.87 -10.36
C ARG A 21 -0.51 -1.62 -8.95
N SER A 22 -1.19 -0.75 -8.19
CA SER A 22 -0.72 -0.38 -6.84
C SER A 22 -0.64 -1.57 -5.90
N ILE A 23 -1.59 -2.52 -5.99
CA ILE A 23 -1.55 -3.73 -5.18
C ILE A 23 -0.44 -4.66 -5.64
N ASN A 24 -0.26 -4.85 -6.96
CA ASN A 24 0.80 -5.70 -7.46
C ASN A 24 2.20 -5.14 -7.16
N ASP A 25 2.39 -3.80 -7.26
CA ASP A 25 3.62 -3.13 -6.86
C ASP A 25 3.89 -3.32 -5.35
N LEU A 26 2.85 -3.18 -4.52
CA LEU A 26 2.92 -3.46 -3.07
C LEU A 26 3.38 -4.89 -2.78
N LEU A 27 2.91 -5.86 -3.55
CA LEU A 27 3.29 -7.26 -3.42
C LEU A 27 4.70 -7.56 -3.97
N GLY A 28 5.38 -6.57 -4.58
CA GLY A 28 6.68 -6.74 -5.23
C GLY A 28 6.61 -7.32 -6.64
N GLY A 29 5.43 -7.30 -7.26
CA GLY A 29 5.22 -7.78 -8.61
C GLY A 29 5.48 -6.72 -9.69
N GLN A 30 5.35 -7.12 -10.94
CA GLN A 30 5.46 -6.25 -12.11
C GLN A 30 4.12 -6.17 -12.83
N THR A 31 3.72 -4.95 -13.22
CA THR A 31 2.48 -4.73 -13.97
C THR A 31 2.78 -4.07 -15.31
N THR A 32 2.29 -4.65 -16.39
CA THR A 32 2.34 -4.07 -17.74
C THR A 32 0.93 -3.93 -18.31
N PHE A 33 0.73 -2.95 -19.18
CA PHE A 33 -0.55 -2.76 -19.89
C PHE A 33 -0.31 -2.64 -21.39
N ASN A 34 -1.04 -3.44 -22.15
CA ASN A 34 -1.05 -3.37 -23.61
C ASN A 34 -2.32 -2.60 -24.07
N PRO A 35 -2.18 -1.37 -24.57
CA PRO A 35 -3.33 -0.57 -24.98
C PRO A 35 -4.03 -1.10 -26.24
N THR A 36 -3.32 -1.86 -27.09
CA THR A 36 -3.92 -2.41 -28.32
C THR A 36 -4.91 -3.54 -28.01
N SER A 37 -4.56 -4.43 -27.09
CA SER A 37 -5.43 -5.53 -26.66
C SER A 37 -6.28 -5.15 -25.45
N ASN A 38 -6.10 -3.99 -24.85
CA ASN A 38 -6.69 -3.57 -23.58
C ASN A 38 -6.48 -4.60 -22.45
N THR A 39 -5.27 -5.15 -22.37
CA THR A 39 -4.93 -6.22 -21.43
C THR A 39 -3.87 -5.74 -20.45
N ALA A 40 -4.12 -5.91 -19.16
CA ALA A 40 -3.12 -5.79 -18.12
C ALA A 40 -2.54 -7.17 -17.80
N THR A 41 -1.23 -7.26 -17.73
CA THR A 41 -0.50 -8.45 -17.31
C THR A 41 0.22 -8.14 -16.01
N ILE A 42 0.02 -8.96 -15.00
CA ILE A 42 0.80 -8.95 -13.76
C ILE A 42 1.72 -10.17 -13.70
N LYS A 43 2.89 -9.97 -13.09
CA LYS A 43 3.83 -11.04 -12.75
C LYS A 43 4.17 -10.90 -11.27
N PHE A 44 4.10 -12.02 -10.55
CA PHE A 44 4.44 -12.10 -9.13
C PHE A 44 5.07 -13.46 -8.84
N GLY A 45 6.33 -13.48 -8.42
CA GLY A 45 7.09 -14.73 -8.33
C GLY A 45 7.09 -15.48 -9.66
N THR A 46 6.60 -16.71 -9.67
CA THR A 46 6.45 -17.53 -10.87
C THR A 46 5.09 -17.37 -11.56
N HIS A 47 4.15 -16.64 -10.95
CA HIS A 47 2.80 -16.49 -11.45
C HIS A 47 2.69 -15.36 -12.46
N LYS A 48 1.85 -15.58 -13.48
CA LYS A 48 1.47 -14.59 -14.49
C LYS A 48 -0.04 -14.58 -14.64
N VAL A 49 -0.67 -13.41 -14.47
CA VAL A 49 -2.12 -13.26 -14.62
C VAL A 49 -2.43 -12.13 -15.59
N GLU A 50 -3.36 -12.37 -16.51
CA GLU A 50 -3.80 -11.41 -17.52
C GLU A 50 -5.27 -11.06 -17.32
N PHE A 51 -5.56 -9.76 -17.30
CA PHE A 51 -6.89 -9.19 -17.19
C PHE A 51 -7.20 -8.37 -18.43
N LYS A 52 -8.27 -8.72 -19.14
CA LYS A 52 -8.73 -7.97 -20.30
C LYS A 52 -9.91 -7.08 -19.93
N MET A 53 -9.88 -5.82 -20.35
CA MET A 53 -10.99 -4.90 -20.15
C MET A 53 -12.29 -5.44 -20.77
N ASN A 54 -13.40 -5.23 -20.07
CA ASN A 54 -14.74 -5.68 -20.49
C ASN A 54 -14.87 -7.20 -20.69
N SER A 55 -13.97 -7.99 -20.14
CA SER A 55 -14.01 -9.45 -20.14
C SER A 55 -13.97 -9.98 -18.72
N SER A 56 -14.83 -10.94 -18.41
CA SER A 56 -14.73 -11.72 -17.17
C SER A 56 -13.70 -12.85 -17.26
N GLU A 57 -13.20 -13.14 -18.45
CA GLU A 57 -12.15 -14.15 -18.65
C GLU A 57 -10.80 -13.61 -18.20
N ILE A 58 -10.06 -14.43 -17.47
CA ILE A 58 -8.68 -14.22 -17.07
C ILE A 58 -7.82 -15.39 -17.49
N VAL A 59 -6.58 -15.11 -17.84
CA VAL A 59 -5.58 -16.13 -18.12
C VAL A 59 -4.55 -16.11 -16.99
N ALA A 60 -4.45 -17.21 -16.25
CA ALA A 60 -3.51 -17.37 -15.16
C ALA A 60 -2.63 -18.60 -15.40
N ASP A 61 -1.31 -18.41 -15.46
CA ASP A 61 -0.31 -19.47 -15.69
C ASP A 61 -0.70 -20.40 -16.86
N SER A 62 -1.16 -19.81 -17.98
CA SER A 62 -1.63 -20.51 -19.18
C SER A 62 -2.97 -21.24 -19.04
N SER A 63 -3.67 -21.09 -17.92
CA SER A 63 -5.02 -21.61 -17.71
C SER A 63 -6.05 -20.49 -17.77
N THR A 64 -7.17 -20.74 -18.43
CA THR A 64 -8.28 -19.79 -18.48
C THR A 64 -9.28 -20.06 -17.37
N SER A 65 -9.72 -18.99 -16.70
CA SER A 65 -10.80 -19.03 -15.72
C SER A 65 -11.72 -17.81 -15.87
N VAL A 66 -12.83 -17.78 -15.16
CA VAL A 66 -13.84 -16.73 -15.28
C VAL A 66 -14.05 -16.08 -13.91
N MET A 67 -14.04 -14.74 -13.90
CA MET A 67 -14.48 -13.92 -12.76
C MET A 67 -16.00 -13.76 -12.78
N ASP A 68 -16.55 -13.46 -11.64
CA ASP A 68 -17.97 -13.08 -11.48
C ASP A 68 -18.26 -11.61 -11.84
N THR A 69 -17.26 -10.91 -12.36
CA THR A 69 -17.32 -9.50 -12.76
C THR A 69 -16.34 -9.23 -13.90
N VAL A 70 -16.23 -7.98 -14.33
CA VAL A 70 -15.21 -7.52 -15.28
C VAL A 70 -14.27 -6.50 -14.64
N PRO A 71 -13.03 -6.37 -15.11
CA PRO A 71 -12.15 -5.27 -14.66
C PRO A 71 -12.80 -3.92 -14.96
N VAL A 72 -12.70 -3.00 -14.00
CA VAL A 72 -13.24 -1.64 -14.12
C VAL A 72 -12.08 -0.68 -14.33
N PHE A 73 -12.20 0.21 -15.33
CA PHE A 73 -11.23 1.29 -15.53
C PHE A 73 -11.80 2.60 -14.97
N TYR A 74 -11.16 3.12 -13.95
CA TYR A 74 -11.60 4.34 -13.27
C TYR A 74 -10.37 5.21 -12.92
N LYS A 75 -10.46 6.51 -13.22
CA LYS A 75 -9.39 7.50 -12.96
C LYS A 75 -7.99 7.00 -13.39
N ASN A 76 -7.88 6.49 -14.62
CA ASN A 76 -6.65 5.97 -15.21
C ASN A 76 -6.02 4.78 -14.45
N ALA A 77 -6.83 3.97 -13.78
CA ALA A 77 -6.39 2.71 -13.20
C ALA A 77 -7.39 1.59 -13.47
N MET A 78 -6.87 0.40 -13.66
CA MET A 78 -7.67 -0.82 -13.71
C MET A 78 -7.89 -1.31 -12.28
N PHE A 79 -9.12 -1.64 -11.97
CA PHE A 79 -9.54 -2.21 -10.70
C PHE A 79 -10.04 -3.64 -10.91
N VAL A 80 -9.70 -4.53 -10.00
CA VAL A 80 -10.08 -5.94 -10.00
C VAL A 80 -10.44 -6.41 -8.60
N PRO A 81 -11.21 -7.50 -8.44
CA PRO A 81 -11.46 -8.08 -7.13
C PRO A 81 -10.16 -8.61 -6.49
N LEU A 82 -9.93 -8.25 -5.23
CA LEU A 82 -8.75 -8.74 -4.48
C LEU A 82 -8.71 -10.27 -4.42
N GLY A 83 -9.87 -10.91 -4.20
CA GLY A 83 -9.96 -12.36 -4.13
C GLY A 83 -9.54 -13.09 -5.40
N VAL A 84 -9.68 -12.45 -6.56
CA VAL A 84 -9.17 -13.01 -7.82
C VAL A 84 -7.65 -12.96 -7.87
N LEU A 85 -7.06 -11.83 -7.45
CA LEU A 85 -5.60 -11.70 -7.36
C LEU A 85 -5.01 -12.73 -6.41
N THR A 86 -5.49 -12.77 -5.17
CA THR A 86 -4.95 -13.64 -4.13
C THR A 86 -5.05 -15.11 -4.50
N LYS A 87 -6.17 -15.53 -5.12
CA LYS A 87 -6.36 -16.91 -5.61
C LYS A 87 -5.32 -17.32 -6.65
N HIS A 88 -4.99 -16.42 -7.59
CA HIS A 88 -4.10 -16.74 -8.71
C HIS A 88 -2.63 -16.44 -8.44
N LEU A 89 -2.33 -15.78 -7.33
CA LEU A 89 -0.97 -15.47 -6.89
C LEU A 89 -0.52 -16.31 -5.67
N ASP A 90 -1.30 -17.32 -5.30
CA ASP A 90 -1.07 -18.17 -4.10
C ASP A 90 -0.88 -17.33 -2.82
N ILE A 91 -1.72 -16.31 -2.67
CA ILE A 91 -1.72 -15.42 -1.51
C ILE A 91 -2.94 -15.74 -0.66
N HIS A 92 -2.69 -16.03 0.62
CA HIS A 92 -3.77 -16.16 1.60
C HIS A 92 -4.29 -14.77 1.99
N GLN A 93 -5.62 -14.62 2.11
CA GLN A 93 -6.28 -13.40 2.56
C GLN A 93 -7.22 -13.68 3.72
N GLU A 94 -7.28 -12.76 4.66
CA GLU A 94 -8.19 -12.81 5.79
C GLU A 94 -8.84 -11.43 5.99
N TRP A 95 -10.15 -11.40 6.22
CA TRP A 95 -10.91 -10.19 6.50
C TRP A 95 -11.23 -10.08 7.99
N ASP A 96 -10.69 -9.07 8.64
CA ASP A 96 -11.09 -8.68 10.00
C ASP A 96 -12.28 -7.71 9.94
N GLN A 97 -13.46 -8.23 10.20
CA GLN A 97 -14.71 -7.44 10.18
C GLN A 97 -14.72 -6.34 11.26
N LYS A 98 -14.11 -6.58 12.40
CA LYS A 98 -14.08 -5.63 13.53
C LYS A 98 -13.22 -4.41 13.22
N ASN A 99 -12.04 -4.65 12.68
CA ASN A 99 -11.06 -3.61 12.40
C ASN A 99 -11.11 -3.13 10.94
N LYS A 100 -11.93 -3.74 10.08
CA LYS A 100 -12.05 -3.43 8.66
C LYS A 100 -10.71 -3.54 7.90
N LEU A 101 -9.95 -4.56 8.22
CA LEU A 101 -8.63 -4.82 7.65
C LEU A 101 -8.61 -6.10 6.84
N TYR A 102 -7.94 -6.06 5.70
CA TYR A 102 -7.49 -7.24 4.97
C TYR A 102 -6.06 -7.56 5.35
N SER A 103 -5.82 -8.76 5.85
CA SER A 103 -4.49 -9.33 6.03
C SER A 103 -4.16 -10.21 4.85
N LEU A 104 -2.95 -10.02 4.29
CA LEU A 104 -2.42 -10.83 3.21
C LEU A 104 -1.18 -11.56 3.71
N SER A 105 -1.09 -12.86 3.44
CA SER A 105 0.08 -13.66 3.78
C SER A 105 0.44 -14.65 2.67
N GLY A 106 1.73 -14.94 2.52
CA GLY A 106 2.24 -15.84 1.48
C GLY A 106 3.76 -15.89 1.46
N LYS A 107 4.33 -16.97 0.97
CA LYS A 107 5.78 -17.18 0.98
C LYS A 107 6.55 -16.11 0.18
N GLU A 108 5.98 -15.64 -0.93
CA GLU A 108 6.63 -14.66 -1.80
C GLU A 108 6.50 -13.23 -1.26
N LEU A 109 5.52 -12.94 -0.39
CA LEU A 109 5.34 -11.62 0.20
C LEU A 109 6.49 -11.22 1.13
N MET A 110 7.20 -12.18 1.71
CA MET A 110 8.33 -11.95 2.61
C MET A 110 9.61 -11.51 1.88
N LYS A 111 9.59 -11.47 0.54
CA LYS A 111 10.76 -11.15 -0.29
C LYS A 111 10.68 -9.78 -0.95
N ILE A 112 9.87 -8.86 -0.42
CA ILE A 112 9.77 -7.51 -0.98
C ILE A 112 11.07 -6.76 -0.64
N PRO A 113 11.97 -6.46 -1.60
CA PRO A 113 13.29 -5.87 -1.31
C PRO A 113 13.21 -4.55 -0.55
N MET A 114 12.09 -3.85 -0.69
CA MET A 114 11.88 -2.56 -0.05
C MET A 114 11.58 -2.69 1.45
N MET A 115 10.98 -3.80 1.89
CA MET A 115 10.77 -4.03 3.33
C MET A 115 12.12 -4.22 4.05
N GLU A 116 13.09 -4.89 3.42
CA GLU A 116 14.45 -5.01 3.91
C GLU A 116 15.12 -3.63 4.03
N ASN A 117 15.02 -2.77 3.02
CA ASN A 117 15.60 -1.43 3.04
C ASN A 117 14.93 -0.50 4.07
N VAL A 118 13.64 -0.67 4.35
CA VAL A 118 12.92 0.13 5.36
C VAL A 118 13.29 -0.33 6.77
N GLU A 119 13.59 -1.61 6.97
CA GLU A 119 14.09 -2.14 8.25
C GLU A 119 15.50 -1.66 8.54
N ASP A 120 16.40 -1.59 7.57
CA ASP A 120 17.78 -1.12 7.73
C ASP A 120 17.89 0.36 8.15
N LEU A 121 16.90 1.20 7.84
CA LEU A 121 16.85 2.58 8.31
C LEU A 121 16.65 2.70 9.83
N ASP A 122 16.27 1.64 10.51
CA ASP A 122 16.01 1.61 11.95
C ASP A 122 17.23 1.23 12.81
N HIS A 123 18.35 0.83 12.19
CA HIS A 123 19.57 0.43 12.90
C HIS A 123 20.20 1.53 13.78
N PHE A 124 19.87 2.80 13.54
CA PHE A 124 20.47 3.93 14.27
C PHE A 124 19.71 4.37 15.52
N ARG A 125 18.61 3.69 15.93
CA ARG A 125 17.81 4.13 17.08
C ARG A 125 17.37 2.96 17.95
N GLU A 126 17.20 3.25 19.24
CA GLU A 126 16.61 2.34 20.24
C GLU A 126 15.09 2.11 20.00
N GLN A 127 14.62 2.33 18.78
CA GLN A 127 13.21 2.16 18.41
C GLN A 127 13.04 0.84 17.66
N VAL A 128 11.91 0.20 17.87
CA VAL A 128 11.48 -0.97 17.13
C VAL A 128 10.15 -0.70 16.44
N ASP A 129 9.99 -1.27 15.27
CA ASP A 129 8.68 -1.32 14.63
C ASP A 129 7.71 -2.07 15.53
N ASN A 130 6.54 -1.48 15.73
CA ASN A 130 5.44 -2.10 16.43
C ASN A 130 4.18 -1.95 15.59
N GLU A 131 3.91 -2.94 14.76
CA GLU A 131 2.78 -2.93 13.82
C GLU A 131 1.42 -2.81 14.53
N ASN A 132 1.36 -3.16 15.79
CA ASN A 132 0.16 -3.10 16.60
C ASN A 132 0.06 -1.82 17.46
N ALA A 133 1.01 -0.89 17.36
CA ALA A 133 0.98 0.34 18.15
C ALA A 133 -0.15 1.28 17.74
N PHE A 134 -0.52 1.28 16.48
CA PHE A 134 -1.57 2.13 15.92
C PHE A 134 -2.50 1.37 15.01
N GLN A 135 -3.78 1.63 15.16
CA GLN A 135 -4.81 1.25 14.20
C GLN A 135 -5.14 2.46 13.32
N LEU A 136 -4.90 2.36 12.01
CA LEU A 136 -5.34 3.38 11.06
C LEU A 136 -6.87 3.32 10.94
N LEU A 137 -7.55 4.43 11.22
CA LEU A 137 -9.01 4.55 11.15
C LEU A 137 -9.47 5.20 9.84
N SER A 138 -8.76 6.22 9.39
CA SER A 138 -9.07 6.91 8.15
C SER A 138 -7.84 7.56 7.55
N TYR A 139 -7.89 7.80 6.25
CA TYR A 139 -6.93 8.64 5.55
C TYR A 139 -7.60 9.43 4.42
N LYS A 140 -7.00 10.55 4.06
CA LYS A 140 -7.34 11.34 2.89
C LYS A 140 -6.06 11.66 2.13
N LEU A 141 -5.95 11.15 0.93
CA LEU A 141 -4.79 11.35 0.06
C LEU A 141 -5.19 12.23 -1.12
N ALA A 142 -4.54 13.38 -1.27
CA ALA A 142 -4.70 14.27 -2.41
C ALA A 142 -3.39 14.33 -3.20
N ILE A 143 -3.49 14.13 -4.52
CA ILE A 143 -2.37 14.09 -5.45
C ILE A 143 -2.49 15.27 -6.42
N GLY A 144 -1.62 16.26 -6.25
CA GLY A 144 -1.59 17.52 -7.01
C GLY A 144 -0.17 17.92 -7.40
N GLU A 145 0.19 19.16 -7.16
CA GLU A 145 1.59 19.63 -7.29
C GLU A 145 2.49 18.99 -6.25
N LYS A 146 1.96 18.79 -5.05
CA LYS A 146 2.51 17.97 -3.97
C LYS A 146 1.57 16.81 -3.66
N ILE A 147 2.07 15.85 -2.90
CA ILE A 147 1.26 14.79 -2.31
C ILE A 147 0.89 15.25 -0.90
N HIS A 148 -0.41 15.41 -0.65
CA HIS A 148 -0.94 15.74 0.66
C HIS A 148 -1.65 14.52 1.24
N LEU A 149 -1.36 14.19 2.50
CA LEU A 149 -1.95 13.05 3.18
C LEU A 149 -2.35 13.43 4.61
N ASP A 150 -3.64 13.32 4.90
CA ASP A 150 -4.17 13.33 6.26
C ASP A 150 -4.42 11.90 6.72
N ILE A 151 -4.02 11.57 7.94
CA ILE A 151 -4.33 10.29 8.56
C ILE A 151 -4.89 10.49 9.95
N THR A 152 -5.79 9.60 10.35
CA THR A 152 -6.26 9.45 11.73
C THR A 152 -6.02 8.01 12.16
N ALA A 153 -5.30 7.85 13.26
CA ALA A 153 -5.00 6.56 13.84
C ALA A 153 -5.31 6.55 15.34
N LYS A 154 -5.54 5.36 15.89
CA LYS A 154 -5.81 5.14 17.32
C LYS A 154 -4.60 4.47 17.97
N ASN A 155 -4.19 4.95 19.14
CA ASN A 155 -3.22 4.24 19.97
C ASN A 155 -3.80 2.91 20.46
N THR A 156 -3.23 1.81 20.04
CA THR A 156 -3.67 0.43 20.38
C THR A 156 -2.67 -0.33 21.27
N THR A 157 -1.65 0.35 21.79
CA THR A 157 -0.66 -0.27 22.70
C THR A 157 -1.23 -0.68 24.06
N GLY A 158 -2.46 -0.25 24.37
CA GLY A 158 -3.09 -0.51 25.68
C GLY A 158 -2.59 0.38 26.81
N LYS A 159 -1.62 1.29 26.56
CA LYS A 159 -1.02 2.20 27.54
C LYS A 159 -0.77 3.59 26.94
N LYS A 160 -0.47 4.55 27.81
CA LYS A 160 -0.01 5.88 27.41
C LYS A 160 1.38 5.75 26.76
N ILE A 161 1.56 6.43 25.65
CA ILE A 161 2.85 6.64 25.00
C ILE A 161 3.38 7.98 25.47
N SER A 162 4.59 8.01 26.03
CA SER A 162 5.19 9.23 26.56
C SER A 162 5.69 10.15 25.46
N GLU A 163 5.84 11.44 25.78
CA GLU A 163 6.36 12.42 24.86
C GLU A 163 7.74 12.02 24.30
N GLY A 164 7.95 12.20 23.00
CA GLY A 164 9.21 11.90 22.30
C GLY A 164 9.44 10.41 21.96
N ILE A 165 8.63 9.50 22.51
CA ILE A 165 8.89 8.04 22.48
C ILE A 165 8.30 7.36 21.25
N GLU A 166 7.20 7.88 20.74
CA GLU A 166 6.43 7.17 19.73
C GLU A 166 6.43 7.92 18.42
N ASP A 167 6.27 7.13 17.36
CA ASP A 167 6.08 7.64 16.03
C ASP A 167 5.13 6.79 15.21
N LEU A 168 4.11 7.43 14.64
CA LEU A 168 3.37 6.91 13.52
C LEU A 168 4.14 7.30 12.25
N ASN A 169 5.01 6.42 11.79
CA ASN A 169 5.88 6.70 10.66
C ASN A 169 5.17 6.43 9.33
N THR A 170 5.36 7.34 8.40
CA THR A 170 4.77 7.26 7.06
C THR A 170 5.86 7.30 6.01
N THR A 171 5.89 6.34 5.12
CA THR A 171 6.82 6.26 4.00
C THR A 171 6.05 6.22 2.69
N PHE A 172 6.33 7.17 1.80
CA PHE A 172 5.77 7.26 0.46
C PHE A 172 6.69 6.53 -0.51
N ILE A 173 6.15 5.59 -1.26
CA ILE A 173 6.90 4.75 -2.19
C ILE A 173 6.45 5.04 -3.62
N PHE A 174 7.42 5.29 -4.49
CA PHE A 174 7.20 5.69 -5.87
C PHE A 174 7.44 4.54 -6.85
N SER A 175 7.01 4.73 -8.09
CA SER A 175 7.04 3.71 -9.16
C SER A 175 8.44 3.23 -9.56
N ASP A 176 9.48 3.97 -9.20
CA ASP A 176 10.89 3.59 -9.39
C ASP A 176 11.52 3.01 -8.12
N ASN A 177 10.72 2.66 -7.11
CA ASN A 177 11.12 2.21 -5.78
C ASN A 177 11.86 3.28 -4.94
N SER A 178 11.93 4.52 -5.39
CA SER A 178 12.40 5.60 -4.51
C SER A 178 11.40 5.86 -3.39
N THR A 179 11.89 6.42 -2.30
CA THR A 179 11.08 6.70 -1.12
C THR A 179 11.18 8.16 -0.72
N ALA A 180 10.08 8.70 -0.18
CA ALA A 180 10.08 9.92 0.58
C ALA A 180 9.42 9.65 1.93
N GLY A 181 9.95 10.23 2.97
CA GLY A 181 9.44 10.07 4.33
C GLY A 181 9.20 11.41 5.00
N GLU A 182 8.70 11.31 6.20
CA GLU A 182 8.41 12.46 7.04
C GLU A 182 9.67 13.22 7.50
N ASN A 183 9.51 14.50 7.73
CA ASN A 183 10.52 15.30 8.44
C ASN A 183 10.68 14.80 9.89
N ARG A 184 11.86 14.29 10.22
CA ARG A 184 12.18 13.72 11.53
C ARG A 184 12.13 14.70 12.70
N ASN A 185 12.08 16.01 12.43
CA ASN A 185 12.13 17.06 13.44
C ASN A 185 10.78 17.52 13.99
N ARG A 186 9.68 16.81 13.70
CA ARG A 186 8.38 17.16 14.26
C ARG A 186 8.30 16.92 15.78
N LYS A 187 7.39 17.65 16.41
CA LYS A 187 7.01 17.40 17.80
C LYS A 187 6.31 16.05 17.91
N ARG A 188 6.62 15.30 18.97
CA ARG A 188 5.99 14.01 19.33
C ARG A 188 5.35 14.15 20.71
N PRO A 189 4.11 14.71 20.79
CA PRO A 189 3.42 14.81 22.07
C PRO A 189 3.12 13.44 22.64
N SER A 190 2.88 13.38 23.95
CA SER A 190 2.36 12.15 24.55
C SER A 190 0.98 11.82 23.98
N ILE A 191 0.67 10.52 23.93
CA ILE A 191 -0.58 10.00 23.38
C ILE A 191 -1.18 9.07 24.42
N ASP A 192 -2.36 9.39 24.92
CA ASP A 192 -3.02 8.58 25.93
C ASP A 192 -3.51 7.24 25.37
N LYS A 193 -3.79 6.30 26.25
CA LYS A 193 -4.40 5.02 25.87
C LYS A 193 -5.69 5.27 25.09
N ASP A 194 -5.86 4.58 23.97
CA ASP A 194 -7.03 4.69 23.09
C ASP A 194 -7.25 6.07 22.44
N GLU A 195 -6.32 7.00 22.60
CA GLU A 195 -6.38 8.33 22.00
C GLU A 195 -6.28 8.26 20.47
N LEU A 196 -6.99 9.19 19.82
CA LEU A 196 -6.92 9.39 18.38
C LEU A 196 -5.83 10.40 18.04
N VAL A 197 -5.00 10.04 17.08
CA VAL A 197 -3.90 10.88 16.60
C VAL A 197 -4.16 11.24 15.15
N THR A 198 -4.15 12.53 14.83
CA THR A 198 -4.18 13.03 13.46
C THR A 198 -2.79 13.50 13.05
N ARG A 199 -2.39 13.18 11.82
CA ARG A 199 -1.14 13.62 11.20
C ARG A 199 -1.40 14.11 9.79
N GLU A 200 -0.68 15.15 9.40
CA GLU A 200 -0.72 15.77 8.08
C GLU A 200 0.68 15.72 7.48
N TYR A 201 0.76 15.37 6.20
CA TYR A 201 2.02 15.28 5.46
C TYR A 201 1.89 16.01 4.14
N ASP A 202 2.90 16.83 3.83
CA ASP A 202 3.10 17.46 2.53
C ASP A 202 4.43 16.99 1.94
N ILE A 203 4.37 16.16 0.91
CA ILE A 203 5.54 15.52 0.31
C ILE A 203 5.72 15.99 -1.12
N ASP A 204 6.93 16.42 -1.44
CA ASP A 204 7.33 16.68 -2.81
C ASP A 204 7.58 15.35 -3.56
N TYR A 205 7.23 15.35 -4.84
CA TYR A 205 7.52 14.17 -5.66
C TYR A 205 9.02 13.95 -5.82
N VAL A 206 9.43 12.71 -5.76
CA VAL A 206 10.75 12.29 -6.20
C VAL A 206 10.82 12.49 -7.73
N LYS A 207 11.92 13.06 -8.17
CA LYS A 207 12.17 13.38 -9.57
C LYS A 207 13.41 12.64 -10.04
N THR A 208 13.28 11.93 -11.15
CA THR A 208 14.40 11.22 -11.79
C THR A 208 14.79 11.93 -13.06
N ILE A 209 16.08 12.02 -13.35
CA ILE A 209 16.59 12.59 -14.61
C ILE A 209 16.85 11.45 -15.59
N VAL A 210 16.04 11.37 -16.64
CA VAL A 210 16.20 10.40 -17.72
C VAL A 210 16.41 11.17 -19.04
N ASN A 211 17.53 10.92 -19.71
CA ASN A 211 17.86 11.57 -20.98
C ASN A 211 17.76 13.11 -20.93
N LYS A 212 18.29 13.71 -19.87
CA LYS A 212 18.24 15.16 -19.59
C LYS A 212 16.83 15.74 -19.37
N LYS A 213 15.80 14.91 -19.22
CA LYS A 213 14.45 15.33 -18.84
C LYS A 213 14.17 14.96 -17.41
N ILE A 214 13.52 15.86 -16.69
CA ILE A 214 13.04 15.60 -15.34
C ILE A 214 11.71 14.85 -15.46
N ILE A 215 11.66 13.64 -14.91
CA ILE A 215 10.45 12.82 -14.82
C ILE A 215 10.00 12.84 -13.37
N LYS A 216 8.72 13.12 -13.16
CA LYS A 216 8.05 13.03 -11.86
C LYS A 216 7.60 11.58 -11.68
N ASN A 217 8.10 10.92 -10.65
CA ASN A 217 7.72 9.54 -10.36
C ASN A 217 6.30 9.48 -9.79
N GLU A 218 5.51 8.51 -10.25
CA GLU A 218 4.16 8.30 -9.73
C GLU A 218 4.23 7.66 -8.33
N LEU A 219 3.31 8.04 -7.45
CA LEU A 219 3.15 7.40 -6.15
C LEU A 219 2.52 6.03 -6.34
N SER A 220 3.20 4.98 -5.89
CA SER A 220 2.70 3.60 -5.95
C SER A 220 1.84 3.27 -4.74
N TYR A 221 2.34 3.53 -3.53
CA TYR A 221 1.60 3.32 -2.29
C TYR A 221 2.22 4.10 -1.13
N VAL A 222 1.52 4.12 0.01
CA VAL A 222 2.01 4.70 1.26
C VAL A 222 2.01 3.62 2.34
N LEU A 223 3.15 3.45 2.98
CA LEU A 223 3.34 2.55 4.12
C LEU A 223 3.19 3.31 5.42
N PHE A 224 2.43 2.75 6.35
CA PHE A 224 2.30 3.24 7.73
C PHE A 224 2.90 2.21 8.69
N LYS A 225 3.78 2.67 9.57
CA LYS A 225 4.36 1.88 10.64
C LYS A 225 4.22 2.62 11.97
N GLY A 226 3.79 1.91 13.00
CA GLY A 226 3.96 2.35 14.39
C GLY A 226 5.37 1.99 14.86
N ARG A 227 5.97 2.87 15.67
CA ARG A 227 7.27 2.64 16.32
C ARG A 227 7.16 2.94 17.79
N THR A 228 7.84 2.14 18.59
CA THR A 228 7.96 2.32 20.03
C THR A 228 9.42 2.12 20.45
N LEU A 229 9.82 2.66 21.60
CA LEU A 229 11.14 2.32 22.16
C LEU A 229 11.24 0.82 22.46
N LYS A 230 12.43 0.28 22.31
CA LYS A 230 12.76 -1.06 22.83
C LYS A 230 12.41 -1.10 24.30
N PRO A 231 11.80 -2.20 24.78
CA PRO A 231 11.52 -2.38 26.20
C PRO A 231 12.80 -2.47 27.03
#